data_72ab8bb96b1217082b00f5134eb7fe7f
#
_entry.id   72ab8bb96b1217082b00f5134eb7fe7f
#
_cell.length_a   1.000
_cell.length_b   1.000
_cell.length_c   1.000
_cell.angle_alpha   90.00
_cell.angle_beta   90.00
_cell.angle_gamma   90.00
#
_symmetry.space_group_name_H-M   'P 1'
#
loop_
_entity.id
_entity.type
_entity.pdbx_description
1 polymer ?
#
loop_
_entity_poly.entity_id
_entity_poly.type
_entity_poly.pdbx_seq_one_letter_code
_entity_poly.pdbx_strand_id
1 'polypeptide(L)'
;MDIFNILTMIGGLSLFLFGMNIMGESLERRAGSSLRALLGKLTTNRMLGFLTGLAVTAVIQSSSATTVMVVGFVNSGLLTLGQAINVIMGANVGTTVTAWILSLSGIEGSSLIVRLLKPSSFTPVLALVGIIFYMFLKDSRKKDTGMILLGFATLMFGMETMSGAVKGLKDVPQFQQLFLLFSNPVLGTLAGAVLTAVIQSSSASVGILQALSATGQVTYAAAIPIIMGQNIGTCVTAMLSSVGTTKNAKRAAIVHLMFNIIGTVVCLALFSLARALFHPAILGESATYLGISVCHTAFNVICTAMLLPSGNLLEKLVCRMVPDARQPEAVAELDERLLTTPSIALERCRTLTGEMADTAALALGQGLQSLLDFSPELSHSVREDENRTDHYEDILGTYLVKLSALQISEADSAEAAMLLKALNDFERIGDHALNLVESAEELQEKNLSFSEAARHELAVLTRAVGEIVELSFSAFRENDLTKAYQVEPLEQVIDDLKEKLRVHHILRLQQGSCSIETGFVWSDILTALERVGDHCSNIAGCVIDLAHHDMNTHEALRSAQVENENFGEQYRMYAKKYSLKQ
;
A
#
# COMPACT_ATOMS: atom_id res chain seq x y z
N MET A 1 6.67 41.49 19.43
CA MET A 1 5.81 40.29 19.53
C MET A 1 5.73 39.93 21.01
N ASP A 2 4.52 39.93 21.56
CA ASP A 2 4.30 39.49 22.94
C ASP A 2 4.39 37.94 23.00
N ILE A 3 4.75 37.39 24.14
CA ILE A 3 4.83 35.96 24.38
C ILE A 3 3.51 35.25 24.04
N PHE A 4 2.37 35.91 24.26
CA PHE A 4 1.06 35.37 23.91
C PHE A 4 0.83 35.21 22.40
N ASN A 5 1.42 36.07 21.57
CA ASN A 5 1.39 35.91 20.11
C ASN A 5 2.23 34.72 19.64
N ILE A 6 3.36 34.46 20.31
CA ILE A 6 4.18 33.28 20.05
C ILE A 6 3.40 32.00 20.41
N LEU A 7 2.77 31.97 21.58
CA LEU A 7 1.93 30.85 22.00
C LEU A 7 0.74 30.63 21.06
N THR A 8 0.10 31.69 20.60
CA THR A 8 -0.99 31.66 19.63
C THR A 8 -0.51 31.12 18.27
N MET A 9 0.69 31.53 17.82
CA MET A 9 1.30 31.01 16.59
C MET A 9 1.59 29.50 16.70
N ILE A 10 2.17 29.06 17.83
CA ILE A 10 2.43 27.64 18.11
C ILE A 10 1.11 26.85 18.14
N GLY A 11 0.09 27.36 18.83
CA GLY A 11 -1.23 26.74 18.88
C GLY A 11 -1.90 26.65 17.50
N GLY A 12 -1.83 27.73 16.72
CA GLY A 12 -2.32 27.75 15.34
C GLY A 12 -1.59 26.76 14.43
N LEU A 13 -0.26 26.66 14.54
CA LEU A 13 0.56 25.69 13.82
C LEU A 13 0.19 24.25 14.22
N SER A 14 -0.01 24.00 15.50
CA SER A 14 -0.41 22.69 15.99
C SER A 14 -1.76 22.25 15.44
N LEU A 15 -2.75 23.13 15.45
CA LEU A 15 -4.07 22.86 14.86
C LEU A 15 -3.99 22.68 13.34
N PHE A 16 -3.17 23.48 12.66
CA PHE A 16 -2.94 23.37 11.24
C PHE A 16 -2.35 22.00 10.87
N LEU A 17 -1.28 21.58 11.54
CA LEU A 17 -0.64 20.28 11.32
C LEU A 17 -1.57 19.12 11.64
N PHE A 18 -2.30 19.20 12.75
CA PHE A 18 -3.27 18.20 13.15
C PHE A 18 -4.41 18.07 12.12
N GLY A 19 -4.98 19.20 11.69
CA GLY A 19 -6.03 19.19 10.68
C GLY A 19 -5.56 18.64 9.33
N MET A 20 -4.32 18.99 8.92
CA MET A 20 -3.70 18.47 7.70
C MET A 20 -3.49 16.95 7.78
N ASN A 21 -2.99 16.46 8.92
CA ASN A 21 -2.73 15.03 9.11
C ASN A 21 -4.03 14.20 9.08
N ILE A 22 -5.03 14.60 9.87
CA ILE A 22 -6.34 13.91 9.90
C ILE A 22 -7.03 13.94 8.55
N MET A 23 -6.99 15.08 7.85
CA MET A 23 -7.57 15.19 6.52
C MET A 23 -6.86 14.23 5.53
N GLY A 24 -5.53 14.20 5.55
CA GLY A 24 -4.71 13.35 4.69
C GLY A 24 -4.98 11.86 4.93
N GLU A 25 -4.91 11.40 6.18
CA GLU A 25 -5.19 10.01 6.55
C GLU A 25 -6.61 9.57 6.17
N SER A 26 -7.60 10.45 6.38
CA SER A 26 -8.98 10.14 6.05
C SER A 26 -9.24 10.13 4.54
N LEU A 27 -8.56 10.99 3.77
CA LEU A 27 -8.56 10.96 2.31
C LEU A 27 -7.94 9.66 1.79
N GLU A 28 -6.83 9.23 2.38
CA GLU A 28 -6.16 7.97 2.04
C GLU A 28 -7.08 6.77 2.29
N ARG A 29 -7.65 6.64 3.50
CA ARG A 29 -8.62 5.58 3.81
C ARG A 29 -9.81 5.58 2.84
N ARG A 30 -10.35 6.76 2.54
CA ARG A 30 -11.49 6.92 1.63
C ARG A 30 -11.15 6.55 0.19
N ALA A 31 -9.92 6.81 -0.24
CA ALA A 31 -9.43 6.56 -1.60
C ALA A 31 -8.78 5.16 -1.78
N GLY A 32 -8.60 4.37 -0.73
CA GLY A 32 -7.76 3.17 -0.68
C GLY A 32 -7.85 2.25 -1.90
N SER A 33 -9.06 1.82 -2.29
CA SER A 33 -9.25 0.96 -3.47
C SER A 33 -8.90 1.67 -4.79
N SER A 34 -9.21 2.95 -4.93
CA SER A 34 -8.87 3.75 -6.12
C SER A 34 -7.36 4.00 -6.20
N LEU A 35 -6.71 4.19 -5.05
CA LEU A 35 -5.27 4.37 -4.95
C LEU A 35 -4.53 3.08 -5.38
N ARG A 36 -4.99 1.92 -4.91
CA ARG A 36 -4.49 0.60 -5.35
C ARG A 36 -4.63 0.41 -6.86
N ALA A 37 -5.83 0.67 -7.40
CA ALA A 37 -6.09 0.54 -8.85
C ALA A 37 -5.23 1.49 -9.70
N LEU A 38 -4.91 2.69 -9.18
CA LEU A 38 -4.04 3.65 -9.85
C LEU A 38 -2.59 3.16 -9.88
N LEU A 39 -2.09 2.64 -8.77
CA LEU A 39 -0.74 2.12 -8.66
C LEU A 39 -0.54 0.80 -9.40
N GLY A 40 -1.54 -0.07 -9.44
CA GLY A 40 -1.52 -1.30 -10.23
C GLY A 40 -1.42 -1.06 -11.76
N LYS A 41 -1.74 0.16 -12.22
CA LYS A 41 -1.56 0.59 -13.62
C LYS A 41 -0.19 1.24 -13.89
N LEU A 42 0.75 1.17 -12.96
CA LEU A 42 2.11 1.69 -13.15
C LEU A 42 2.79 0.97 -14.31
N THR A 43 2.79 1.64 -15.46
CA THR A 43 3.39 1.16 -16.70
C THR A 43 4.73 1.85 -16.96
N THR A 44 5.46 1.36 -17.94
CA THR A 44 6.68 2.02 -18.47
C THR A 44 6.40 3.39 -19.12
N ASN A 45 5.13 3.78 -19.27
CA ASN A 45 4.74 5.07 -19.84
C ASN A 45 5.04 6.20 -18.87
N ARG A 46 5.94 7.11 -19.25
CA ARG A 46 6.39 8.25 -18.44
C ARG A 46 5.25 9.16 -18.01
N MET A 47 4.32 9.46 -18.93
CA MET A 47 3.21 10.36 -18.64
C MET A 47 2.24 9.74 -17.64
N LEU A 48 1.97 8.44 -17.76
CA LEU A 48 1.09 7.74 -16.81
C LEU A 48 1.74 7.68 -15.42
N GLY A 49 3.04 7.38 -15.32
CA GLY A 49 3.78 7.44 -14.06
C GLY A 49 3.74 8.83 -13.41
N PHE A 50 3.94 9.88 -14.21
CA PHE A 50 3.81 11.27 -13.74
C PHE A 50 2.40 11.58 -13.21
N LEU A 51 1.35 11.24 -13.98
CA LEU A 51 -0.04 11.48 -13.57
C LEU A 51 -0.41 10.68 -12.32
N THR A 52 0.12 9.46 -12.19
CA THR A 52 -0.05 8.65 -10.98
C THR A 52 0.58 9.33 -9.76
N GLY A 53 1.83 9.77 -9.85
CA GLY A 53 2.49 10.48 -8.76
C GLY A 53 1.76 11.78 -8.36
N LEU A 54 1.28 12.54 -9.35
CA LEU A 54 0.48 13.73 -9.14
C LEU A 54 -0.83 13.41 -8.40
N ALA A 55 -1.59 12.43 -8.89
CA ALA A 55 -2.88 12.05 -8.32
C ALA A 55 -2.74 11.47 -6.91
N VAL A 56 -1.77 10.56 -6.71
CA VAL A 56 -1.48 9.95 -5.39
C VAL A 56 -1.16 11.05 -4.38
N THR A 57 -0.25 11.96 -4.70
CA THR A 57 0.14 13.04 -3.78
C THR A 57 -1.00 14.02 -3.54
N ALA A 58 -1.80 14.35 -4.56
CA ALA A 58 -2.96 15.21 -4.41
C ALA A 58 -4.03 14.60 -3.48
N VAL A 59 -4.17 13.26 -3.49
CA VAL A 59 -5.10 12.54 -2.60
C VAL A 59 -4.51 12.41 -1.19
N ILE A 60 -3.28 11.90 -1.06
CA ILE A 60 -2.63 11.70 0.26
C ILE A 60 -2.29 13.03 0.93
N GLN A 61 -2.18 14.13 0.17
CA GLN A 61 -1.78 15.47 0.64
C GLN A 61 -0.35 15.50 1.24
N SER A 62 0.48 14.50 0.92
CA SER A 62 1.86 14.37 1.40
C SER A 62 2.80 13.83 0.33
N SER A 63 3.64 14.69 -0.24
CA SER A 63 4.70 14.26 -1.16
C SER A 63 5.81 13.49 -0.47
N SER A 64 6.06 13.76 0.81
CA SER A 64 7.02 13.01 1.60
C SER A 64 6.57 11.55 1.75
N ALA A 65 5.30 11.31 2.12
CA ALA A 65 4.74 9.96 2.21
C ALA A 65 4.79 9.25 0.83
N THR A 66 4.34 9.93 -0.24
CA THR A 66 4.41 9.38 -1.60
C THR A 66 5.84 9.01 -2.01
N THR A 67 6.83 9.84 -1.69
CA THR A 67 8.22 9.57 -2.07
C THR A 67 8.83 8.44 -1.23
N VAL A 68 8.53 8.38 0.08
CA VAL A 68 8.94 7.26 0.95
C VAL A 68 8.35 5.94 0.46
N MET A 69 7.08 5.94 0.09
CA MET A 69 6.41 4.79 -0.53
C MET A 69 7.08 4.36 -1.84
N VAL A 70 7.43 5.31 -2.73
CA VAL A 70 8.15 5.01 -3.97
C VAL A 70 9.53 4.42 -3.69
N VAL A 71 10.25 4.92 -2.67
CA VAL A 71 11.52 4.33 -2.21
C VAL A 71 11.29 2.88 -1.74
N GLY A 72 10.23 2.62 -0.98
CA GLY A 72 9.83 1.28 -0.55
C GLY A 72 9.51 0.35 -1.73
N PHE A 73 8.76 0.83 -2.73
CA PHE A 73 8.46 0.04 -3.95
C PHE A 73 9.71 -0.31 -4.76
N VAL A 74 10.66 0.62 -4.87
CA VAL A 74 11.93 0.32 -5.53
C VAL A 74 12.76 -0.66 -4.70
N ASN A 75 12.71 -0.56 -3.38
CA ASN A 75 13.41 -1.45 -2.46
C ASN A 75 12.88 -2.89 -2.51
N SER A 76 11.57 -3.05 -2.65
CA SER A 76 10.89 -4.35 -2.81
C SER A 76 10.80 -4.84 -4.27
N GLY A 77 11.45 -4.16 -5.21
CA GLY A 77 11.46 -4.55 -6.62
C GLY A 77 10.15 -4.34 -7.38
N LEU A 78 9.13 -3.74 -6.74
CA LEU A 78 7.82 -3.47 -7.36
C LEU A 78 7.90 -2.37 -8.44
N LEU A 79 8.85 -1.46 -8.29
CA LEU A 79 9.12 -0.40 -9.27
C LEU A 79 10.57 -0.42 -9.71
N THR A 80 10.78 -0.23 -11.00
CA THR A 80 12.12 0.11 -11.53
C THR A 80 12.47 1.56 -11.21
N LEU A 81 13.76 1.88 -11.18
CA LEU A 81 14.22 3.25 -10.96
C LEU A 81 13.63 4.23 -11.99
N GLY A 82 13.56 3.82 -13.28
CA GLY A 82 12.98 4.65 -14.34
C GLY A 82 11.49 4.97 -14.13
N GLN A 83 10.69 4.02 -13.60
CA GLN A 83 9.30 4.26 -13.24
C GLN A 83 9.19 5.21 -12.02
N ALA A 84 10.01 4.98 -11.01
CA ALA A 84 10.06 5.80 -9.80
C ALA A 84 10.36 7.28 -10.10
N ILE A 85 11.28 7.57 -11.04
CA ILE A 85 11.61 8.93 -11.49
C ILE A 85 10.34 9.68 -11.93
N ASN A 86 9.49 9.04 -12.75
CA ASN A 86 8.29 9.69 -13.28
C ASN A 86 7.26 9.96 -12.17
N VAL A 87 7.08 9.01 -11.25
CA VAL A 87 6.16 9.15 -10.10
C VAL A 87 6.63 10.27 -9.17
N ILE A 88 7.93 10.34 -8.86
CA ILE A 88 8.51 11.39 -8.02
C ILE A 88 8.30 12.78 -8.63
N MET A 89 8.51 12.93 -9.95
CA MET A 89 8.25 14.19 -10.65
C MET A 89 6.77 14.59 -10.56
N GLY A 90 5.85 13.63 -10.69
CA GLY A 90 4.42 13.86 -10.51
C GLY A 90 4.07 14.28 -9.08
N ALA A 91 4.68 13.63 -8.08
CA ALA A 91 4.47 13.92 -6.67
C ALA A 91 4.82 15.38 -6.32
N ASN A 92 5.91 15.91 -6.89
CA ASN A 92 6.29 17.32 -6.68
C ASN A 92 5.22 18.30 -7.18
N VAL A 93 4.61 18.04 -8.34
CA VAL A 93 3.49 18.87 -8.83
C VAL A 93 2.24 18.66 -7.98
N GLY A 94 1.94 17.40 -7.57
CA GLY A 94 0.80 17.06 -6.72
C GLY A 94 0.79 17.80 -5.38
N THR A 95 1.97 18.07 -4.80
CA THR A 95 2.11 18.86 -3.56
C THR A 95 1.51 20.26 -3.68
N THR A 96 1.50 20.85 -4.87
CA THR A 96 0.98 22.20 -5.07
C THR A 96 -0.53 22.32 -4.81
N VAL A 97 -1.27 21.21 -4.90
CA VAL A 97 -2.72 21.17 -4.59
C VAL A 97 -2.97 21.65 -3.16
N THR A 98 -2.13 21.26 -2.20
CA THR A 98 -2.24 21.74 -0.82
C THR A 98 -2.08 23.27 -0.73
N ALA A 99 -1.14 23.86 -1.46
CA ALA A 99 -0.95 25.31 -1.48
C ALA A 99 -2.20 26.05 -2.01
N TRP A 100 -2.89 25.47 -2.99
CA TRP A 100 -4.16 26.01 -3.50
C TRP A 100 -5.28 25.92 -2.46
N ILE A 101 -5.39 24.79 -1.76
CA ILE A 101 -6.34 24.65 -0.64
C ILE A 101 -6.09 25.73 0.41
N LEU A 102 -4.84 25.92 0.81
CA LEU A 102 -4.45 26.93 1.81
C LEU A 102 -4.70 28.36 1.31
N SER A 103 -4.60 28.60 0.00
CA SER A 103 -4.85 29.95 -0.57
C SER A 103 -6.27 30.45 -0.38
N LEU A 104 -7.23 29.56 -0.10
CA LEU A 104 -8.59 29.92 0.25
C LEU A 104 -8.66 30.87 1.48
N SER A 105 -7.70 30.71 2.41
CA SER A 105 -7.60 31.60 3.59
C SER A 105 -7.32 33.07 3.25
N GLY A 106 -6.79 33.34 2.06
CA GLY A 106 -6.49 34.67 1.57
C GLY A 106 -7.63 35.34 0.79
N ILE A 107 -8.82 34.75 0.74
CA ILE A 107 -9.97 35.35 0.05
C ILE A 107 -10.45 36.57 0.81
N GLU A 108 -10.32 37.75 0.21
CA GLU A 108 -10.78 39.04 0.77
C GLU A 108 -11.81 39.70 -0.15
N GLY A 109 -12.81 40.37 0.45
CA GLY A 109 -13.83 41.12 -0.26
C GLY A 109 -15.04 41.42 0.62
N SER A 110 -15.81 42.47 0.22
CA SER A 110 -16.96 42.98 0.98
C SER A 110 -18.30 42.44 0.47
N SER A 111 -18.37 41.88 -0.75
CA SER A 111 -19.63 41.34 -1.29
C SER A 111 -20.11 40.13 -0.49
N LEU A 112 -21.43 39.92 -0.41
CA LEU A 112 -22.04 38.83 0.32
C LEU A 112 -21.50 37.46 -0.16
N ILE A 113 -21.36 37.29 -1.48
CA ILE A 113 -20.86 36.05 -2.09
C ILE A 113 -19.41 35.76 -1.64
N VAL A 114 -18.53 36.77 -1.69
CA VAL A 114 -17.13 36.62 -1.27
C VAL A 114 -17.06 36.37 0.24
N ARG A 115 -17.89 36.98 1.05
CA ARG A 115 -17.96 36.70 2.50
C ARG A 115 -18.39 35.27 2.80
N LEU A 116 -19.34 34.71 2.04
CA LEU A 116 -19.76 33.30 2.17
C LEU A 116 -18.67 32.31 1.73
N LEU A 117 -17.85 32.70 0.76
CA LEU A 117 -16.75 31.89 0.26
C LEU A 117 -15.47 31.92 1.16
N LYS A 118 -15.43 32.84 2.14
CA LYS A 118 -14.32 32.87 3.11
C LYS A 118 -14.31 31.59 3.97
N PRO A 119 -13.16 30.97 4.21
CA PRO A 119 -13.07 29.83 5.10
C PRO A 119 -13.69 30.05 6.47
N SER A 120 -13.47 31.23 7.10
CA SER A 120 -14.07 31.59 8.38
C SER A 120 -15.60 31.54 8.40
N SER A 121 -16.26 31.62 7.23
CA SER A 121 -17.73 31.58 7.13
C SER A 121 -18.28 30.19 6.91
N PHE A 122 -17.65 29.35 6.06
CA PHE A 122 -18.18 28.04 5.72
C PHE A 122 -17.56 26.90 6.51
N THR A 123 -16.31 27.03 7.01
CA THR A 123 -15.67 25.96 7.77
C THR A 123 -16.40 25.57 9.06
N PRO A 124 -17.06 26.48 9.81
CA PRO A 124 -17.87 26.08 10.96
C PRO A 124 -19.04 25.16 10.56
N VAL A 125 -19.64 25.40 9.39
CA VAL A 125 -20.71 24.53 8.85
C VAL A 125 -20.14 23.18 8.45
N LEU A 126 -18.97 23.16 7.79
CA LEU A 126 -18.30 21.90 7.46
C LEU A 126 -17.91 21.12 8.73
N ALA A 127 -17.44 21.81 9.77
CA ALA A 127 -17.14 21.19 11.06
C ALA A 127 -18.38 20.56 11.70
N LEU A 128 -19.53 21.27 11.67
CA LEU A 128 -20.79 20.75 12.19
C LEU A 128 -21.25 19.52 11.39
N VAL A 129 -21.22 19.57 10.08
CA VAL A 129 -21.56 18.42 9.22
C VAL A 129 -20.58 17.26 9.47
N GLY A 130 -19.29 17.59 9.57
CA GLY A 130 -18.23 16.62 9.83
C GLY A 130 -18.42 15.88 11.14
N ILE A 131 -18.71 16.60 12.24
CA ILE A 131 -18.94 15.98 13.55
C ILE A 131 -20.22 15.11 13.57
N ILE A 132 -21.28 15.56 12.86
CA ILE A 132 -22.50 14.77 12.72
C ILE A 132 -22.19 13.46 11.98
N PHE A 133 -21.45 13.50 10.88
CA PHE A 133 -21.08 12.29 10.14
C PHE A 133 -20.23 11.36 10.98
N TYR A 134 -19.26 11.90 11.71
CA TYR A 134 -18.34 11.12 12.54
C TYR A 134 -19.03 10.46 13.73
N MET A 135 -19.91 11.19 14.46
CA MET A 135 -20.51 10.71 15.71
C MET A 135 -21.79 9.91 15.51
N PHE A 136 -22.63 10.27 14.54
CA PHE A 136 -23.99 9.73 14.45
C PHE A 136 -24.20 8.73 13.30
N LEU A 137 -23.29 8.68 12.30
CA LEU A 137 -23.40 7.70 11.23
C LEU A 137 -22.57 6.44 11.54
N LYS A 138 -23.13 5.27 11.23
CA LYS A 138 -22.45 3.98 11.46
C LYS A 138 -21.51 3.59 10.30
N ASP A 139 -21.82 4.06 9.10
CA ASP A 139 -21.06 3.76 7.88
C ASP A 139 -19.63 4.34 7.96
N SER A 140 -18.62 3.49 7.88
CA SER A 140 -17.20 3.84 7.95
C SER A 140 -16.81 4.88 6.89
N ARG A 141 -17.30 4.75 5.65
CA ARG A 141 -17.01 5.70 4.55
C ARG A 141 -17.57 7.10 4.85
N LYS A 142 -18.72 7.18 5.51
CA LYS A 142 -19.31 8.46 5.93
C LYS A 142 -18.56 9.06 7.10
N LYS A 143 -18.06 8.24 8.04
CA LYS A 143 -17.18 8.69 9.12
C LYS A 143 -15.88 9.28 8.57
N ASP A 144 -15.22 8.62 7.61
CA ASP A 144 -14.04 9.17 6.95
C ASP A 144 -14.34 10.50 6.25
N THR A 145 -15.49 10.62 5.57
CA THR A 145 -15.93 11.89 5.00
C THR A 145 -16.11 12.95 6.09
N GLY A 146 -16.67 12.58 7.24
CA GLY A 146 -16.78 13.45 8.42
C GLY A 146 -15.43 13.94 8.91
N MET A 147 -14.45 13.04 9.01
CA MET A 147 -13.08 13.36 9.43
C MET A 147 -12.35 14.24 8.41
N ILE A 148 -12.57 14.06 7.09
CA ILE A 148 -12.06 14.96 6.05
C ILE A 148 -12.58 16.39 6.27
N LEU A 149 -13.89 16.55 6.50
CA LEU A 149 -14.50 17.85 6.73
C LEU A 149 -14.00 18.50 8.02
N LEU A 150 -13.86 17.75 9.11
CA LEU A 150 -13.30 18.21 10.38
C LEU A 150 -11.82 18.57 10.25
N GLY A 151 -11.02 17.74 9.59
CA GLY A 151 -9.61 18.00 9.34
C GLY A 151 -9.42 19.28 8.52
N PHE A 152 -10.20 19.46 7.44
CA PHE A 152 -10.19 20.68 6.65
C PHE A 152 -10.58 21.93 7.49
N ALA A 153 -11.63 21.85 8.29
CA ALA A 153 -12.05 22.96 9.14
C ALA A 153 -10.99 23.31 10.18
N THR A 154 -10.38 22.31 10.83
CA THR A 154 -9.31 22.49 11.82
C THR A 154 -8.06 23.09 11.18
N LEU A 155 -7.68 22.63 9.99
CA LEU A 155 -6.57 23.18 9.21
C LEU A 155 -6.78 24.66 8.89
N MET A 156 -7.98 25.04 8.41
CA MET A 156 -8.31 26.43 8.09
C MET A 156 -8.34 27.32 9.34
N PHE A 157 -8.87 26.80 10.46
CA PHE A 157 -8.85 27.51 11.73
C PHE A 157 -7.42 27.73 12.26
N GLY A 158 -6.56 26.70 12.14
CA GLY A 158 -5.13 26.82 12.44
C GLY A 158 -4.43 27.88 11.60
N MET A 159 -4.73 27.91 10.29
CA MET A 159 -4.21 28.92 9.36
C MET A 159 -4.64 30.35 9.71
N GLU A 160 -5.91 30.56 10.04
CA GLU A 160 -6.43 31.83 10.47
C GLU A 160 -5.80 32.30 11.79
N THR A 161 -5.64 31.38 12.74
CA THR A 161 -4.98 31.62 14.03
C THR A 161 -3.51 32.03 13.85
N MET A 162 -2.75 31.31 13.02
CA MET A 162 -1.37 31.69 12.67
C MET A 162 -1.30 33.08 12.04
N SER A 163 -2.15 33.35 11.04
CA SER A 163 -2.19 34.62 10.34
C SER A 163 -2.56 35.79 11.27
N GLY A 164 -3.46 35.53 12.22
CA GLY A 164 -3.81 36.48 13.27
C GLY A 164 -2.64 36.82 14.20
N ALA A 165 -1.91 35.79 14.65
CA ALA A 165 -0.79 35.93 15.56
C ALA A 165 0.39 36.73 14.98
N VAL A 166 0.61 36.65 13.66
CA VAL A 166 1.74 37.34 12.99
C VAL A 166 1.43 38.76 12.54
N LYS A 167 0.17 39.20 12.56
CA LYS A 167 -0.21 40.56 12.09
C LYS A 167 0.57 41.68 12.77
N GLY A 168 0.88 41.52 14.06
CA GLY A 168 1.69 42.50 14.81
C GLY A 168 3.15 42.59 14.40
N LEU A 169 3.66 41.60 13.62
CA LEU A 169 5.06 41.60 13.16
C LEU A 169 5.36 42.64 12.09
N LYS A 170 4.34 43.15 11.40
CA LYS A 170 4.52 44.14 10.34
C LYS A 170 5.24 45.42 10.84
N ASP A 171 5.05 45.77 12.11
CA ASP A 171 5.62 46.98 12.73
C ASP A 171 6.96 46.69 13.47
N VAL A 172 7.50 45.49 13.38
CA VAL A 172 8.77 45.08 14.02
C VAL A 172 9.93 45.24 13.03
N PRO A 173 10.87 46.21 13.27
CA PRO A 173 11.96 46.50 12.32
C PRO A 173 12.86 45.29 12.03
N GLN A 174 13.12 44.43 13.02
CA GLN A 174 13.94 43.25 12.88
C GLN A 174 13.29 42.21 11.94
N PHE A 175 11.96 42.11 11.95
CA PHE A 175 11.20 41.25 11.05
C PHE A 175 11.29 41.75 9.60
N GLN A 176 11.15 43.06 9.40
CA GLN A 176 11.30 43.65 8.06
C GLN A 176 12.72 43.46 7.53
N GLN A 177 13.74 43.65 8.37
CA GLN A 177 15.12 43.44 7.98
C GLN A 177 15.40 41.97 7.60
N LEU A 178 14.80 41.01 8.30
CA LEU A 178 14.92 39.57 7.99
C LEU A 178 14.37 39.25 6.59
N PHE A 179 13.19 39.80 6.22
CA PHE A 179 12.66 39.57 4.87
C PHE A 179 13.40 40.35 3.78
N LEU A 180 13.98 41.48 4.11
CA LEU A 180 14.91 42.18 3.21
C LEU A 180 16.16 41.30 2.93
N LEU A 181 16.69 40.65 3.95
CA LEU A 181 17.81 39.71 3.81
C LEU A 181 17.44 38.51 2.93
N PHE A 182 16.23 37.95 3.11
CA PHE A 182 15.71 36.86 2.30
C PHE A 182 15.34 37.24 0.86
N SER A 183 15.30 38.52 0.54
CA SER A 183 15.23 39.02 -0.84
C SER A 183 16.53 38.75 -1.62
N ASN A 184 17.63 38.39 -0.94
CA ASN A 184 18.77 37.77 -1.57
C ASN A 184 18.39 36.34 -2.02
N PRO A 185 18.46 35.99 -3.33
CA PRO A 185 17.94 34.73 -3.83
C PRO A 185 18.59 33.49 -3.18
N VAL A 186 19.87 33.53 -2.86
CA VAL A 186 20.58 32.43 -2.21
C VAL A 186 20.16 32.26 -0.76
N LEU A 187 20.09 33.36 0.00
CA LEU A 187 19.68 33.32 1.41
C LEU A 187 18.22 32.94 1.57
N GLY A 188 17.34 33.44 0.70
CA GLY A 188 15.92 33.02 0.67
C GLY A 188 15.78 31.53 0.40
N THR A 189 16.48 31.01 -0.57
CA THR A 189 16.48 29.55 -0.89
C THR A 189 17.01 28.73 0.28
N LEU A 190 18.09 29.15 0.92
CA LEU A 190 18.65 28.45 2.08
C LEU A 190 17.67 28.47 3.26
N ALA A 191 17.02 29.60 3.53
CA ALA A 191 16.03 29.73 4.59
C ALA A 191 14.84 28.78 4.36
N GLY A 192 14.31 28.72 3.14
CA GLY A 192 13.24 27.77 2.77
C GLY A 192 13.66 26.31 2.92
N ALA A 193 14.89 25.98 2.47
CA ALA A 193 15.43 24.63 2.56
C ALA A 193 15.59 24.16 4.03
N VAL A 194 16.20 25.00 4.87
CA VAL A 194 16.41 24.69 6.29
C VAL A 194 15.08 24.56 7.02
N LEU A 195 14.15 25.49 6.83
CA LEU A 195 12.84 25.47 7.47
C LEU A 195 12.11 24.16 7.14
N THR A 196 12.06 23.80 5.88
CA THR A 196 11.35 22.59 5.43
C THR A 196 12.08 21.30 5.86
N ALA A 197 13.41 21.29 5.84
CA ALA A 197 14.19 20.15 6.34
C ALA A 197 13.95 19.86 7.82
N VAL A 198 13.77 20.91 8.64
CA VAL A 198 13.47 20.77 10.07
C VAL A 198 12.03 20.32 10.29
N ILE A 199 11.06 20.91 9.60
CA ILE A 199 9.62 20.57 9.72
C ILE A 199 9.30 19.25 9.01
N GLN A 200 10.06 18.86 8.00
CA GLN A 200 9.87 17.68 7.13
C GLN A 200 8.52 17.68 6.38
N SER A 201 7.90 18.83 6.22
CA SER A 201 6.63 19.03 5.51
C SER A 201 6.66 20.32 4.69
N SER A 202 6.68 20.17 3.36
CA SER A 202 6.61 21.32 2.44
C SER A 202 5.26 22.03 2.52
N SER A 203 4.17 21.30 2.70
CA SER A 203 2.83 21.86 2.85
C SER A 203 2.74 22.76 4.10
N ALA A 204 3.31 22.31 5.23
CA ALA A 204 3.41 23.11 6.44
C ALA A 204 4.29 24.36 6.24
N SER A 205 5.43 24.19 5.59
CA SER A 205 6.35 25.29 5.32
C SER A 205 5.74 26.35 4.38
N VAL A 206 5.01 25.94 3.35
CA VAL A 206 4.24 26.84 2.48
C VAL A 206 3.12 27.53 3.26
N GLY A 207 2.40 26.80 4.12
CA GLY A 207 1.36 27.37 4.98
C GLY A 207 1.90 28.45 5.92
N ILE A 208 3.07 28.22 6.54
CA ILE A 208 3.77 29.24 7.34
C ILE A 208 4.11 30.47 6.49
N LEU A 209 4.65 30.27 5.27
CA LEU A 209 4.98 31.39 4.38
C LEU A 209 3.73 32.18 3.99
N GLN A 210 2.62 31.51 3.69
CA GLN A 210 1.33 32.13 3.41
C GLN A 210 0.80 32.90 4.64
N ALA A 211 0.87 32.31 5.84
CA ALA A 211 0.48 33.00 7.06
C ALA A 211 1.32 34.27 7.29
N LEU A 212 2.65 34.18 7.12
CA LEU A 212 3.55 35.32 7.22
C LEU A 212 3.26 36.41 6.15
N SER A 213 2.81 36.03 4.96
CA SER A 213 2.45 36.99 3.92
C SER A 213 1.27 37.92 4.33
N ALA A 214 0.43 37.45 5.27
CA ALA A 214 -0.64 38.30 5.84
C ALA A 214 -0.12 39.55 6.55
N THR A 215 1.17 39.64 6.90
CA THR A 215 1.80 40.84 7.44
C THR A 215 1.96 41.96 6.39
N GLY A 216 1.89 41.61 5.10
CA GLY A 216 2.20 42.52 4.00
C GLY A 216 3.69 42.84 3.82
N GLN A 217 4.57 42.23 4.60
CA GLN A 217 6.03 42.45 4.55
C GLN A 217 6.79 41.44 3.68
N VAL A 218 6.16 40.32 3.37
CA VAL A 218 6.75 39.28 2.52
C VAL A 218 6.55 39.66 1.05
N THR A 219 7.60 40.11 0.39
CA THR A 219 7.54 40.44 -1.04
C THR A 219 7.71 39.21 -1.92
N TYR A 220 7.29 39.28 -3.20
CA TYR A 220 7.58 38.19 -4.16
C TYR A 220 9.09 37.98 -4.36
N ALA A 221 9.91 39.02 -4.20
CA ALA A 221 11.38 38.87 -4.26
C ALA A 221 11.94 37.96 -3.18
N ALA A 222 11.29 37.89 -2.00
CA ALA A 222 11.65 36.96 -0.93
C ALA A 222 10.90 35.61 -1.04
N ALA A 223 9.61 35.63 -1.35
CA ALA A 223 8.75 34.44 -1.38
C ALA A 223 9.21 33.41 -2.42
N ILE A 224 9.55 33.86 -3.65
CA ILE A 224 9.94 32.96 -4.75
C ILE A 224 11.18 32.13 -4.41
N PRO A 225 12.32 32.70 -3.97
CA PRO A 225 13.48 31.92 -3.55
C PRO A 225 13.20 30.99 -2.35
N ILE A 226 12.40 31.45 -1.37
CA ILE A 226 12.00 30.62 -0.23
C ILE A 226 11.23 29.37 -0.71
N ILE A 227 10.28 29.52 -1.63
CA ILE A 227 9.52 28.42 -2.23
C ILE A 227 10.45 27.42 -2.91
N MET A 228 11.41 27.88 -3.69
CA MET A 228 12.41 27.02 -4.34
C MET A 228 13.20 26.19 -3.30
N GLY A 229 13.61 26.85 -2.22
CA GLY A 229 14.30 26.18 -1.11
C GLY A 229 13.44 25.16 -0.38
N GLN A 230 12.15 25.46 -0.16
CA GLN A 230 11.22 24.52 0.49
C GLN A 230 11.12 23.17 -0.23
N ASN A 231 11.18 23.18 -1.55
CA ASN A 231 11.19 21.94 -2.34
C ASN A 231 12.48 21.11 -2.12
N ILE A 232 13.65 21.75 -1.97
CA ILE A 232 14.90 21.05 -1.60
C ILE A 232 14.78 20.45 -0.19
N GLY A 233 14.28 21.22 0.76
CA GLY A 233 14.13 20.77 2.15
C GLY A 233 13.25 19.51 2.30
N THR A 234 12.24 19.37 1.47
CA THR A 234 11.35 18.19 1.45
C THR A 234 12.12 16.88 1.15
N CYS A 235 13.23 16.96 0.41
CA CYS A 235 13.99 15.76 0.03
C CYS A 235 14.66 15.06 1.21
N VAL A 236 14.85 15.75 2.34
CA VAL A 236 15.49 15.19 3.55
C VAL A 236 14.74 13.95 4.03
N THR A 237 13.42 13.94 4.01
CA THR A 237 12.60 12.79 4.43
C THR A 237 12.88 11.55 3.56
N ALA A 238 12.92 11.72 2.23
CA ALA A 238 13.23 10.63 1.31
C ALA A 238 14.67 10.13 1.49
N MET A 239 15.62 11.02 1.72
CA MET A 239 17.02 10.66 1.98
C MET A 239 17.16 9.85 3.28
N LEU A 240 16.50 10.26 4.35
CA LEU A 240 16.49 9.53 5.61
C LEU A 240 15.84 8.15 5.46
N SER A 241 14.72 8.07 4.75
CA SER A 241 14.02 6.80 4.50
C SER A 241 14.85 5.82 3.66
N SER A 242 15.79 6.30 2.86
CA SER A 242 16.63 5.46 2.01
C SER A 242 17.83 4.82 2.74
N VAL A 243 18.05 5.14 4.00
CA VAL A 243 19.12 4.54 4.80
C VAL A 243 18.81 3.05 5.04
N GLY A 244 19.79 2.19 4.79
CA GLY A 244 19.63 0.74 4.94
C GLY A 244 18.93 0.03 3.76
N THR A 245 18.55 0.75 2.68
CA THR A 245 17.89 0.17 1.51
C THR A 245 18.87 -0.30 0.43
N THR A 246 18.33 -0.96 -0.61
CA THR A 246 19.03 -1.29 -1.84
C THR A 246 19.57 -0.06 -2.55
N LYS A 247 20.55 -0.23 -3.44
CA LYS A 247 21.14 0.89 -4.21
C LYS A 247 20.12 1.58 -5.11
N ASN A 248 19.18 0.84 -5.68
CA ASN A 248 18.13 1.45 -6.51
C ASN A 248 17.16 2.29 -5.68
N ALA A 249 16.82 1.88 -4.47
CA ALA A 249 16.01 2.67 -3.55
C ALA A 249 16.74 3.96 -3.11
N LYS A 250 18.04 3.88 -2.80
CA LYS A 250 18.89 5.07 -2.56
C LYS A 250 18.93 5.99 -3.76
N ARG A 251 19.08 5.44 -4.98
CA ARG A 251 19.04 6.22 -6.24
C ARG A 251 17.71 6.95 -6.39
N ALA A 252 16.58 6.32 -6.06
CA ALA A 252 15.27 6.97 -6.11
C ALA A 252 15.18 8.18 -5.16
N ALA A 253 15.69 8.07 -3.93
CA ALA A 253 15.76 9.21 -3.00
C ALA A 253 16.67 10.33 -3.52
N ILE A 254 17.83 9.97 -4.11
CA ILE A 254 18.76 10.93 -4.71
C ILE A 254 18.16 11.59 -5.96
N VAL A 255 17.33 10.87 -6.74
CA VAL A 255 16.56 11.46 -7.86
C VAL A 255 15.70 12.61 -7.36
N HIS A 256 14.96 12.42 -6.27
CA HIS A 256 14.13 13.47 -5.70
C HIS A 256 14.96 14.70 -5.32
N LEU A 257 16.11 14.49 -4.67
CA LEU A 257 17.03 15.56 -4.32
C LEU A 257 17.62 16.26 -5.58
N MET A 258 18.11 15.50 -6.56
CA MET A 258 18.72 16.05 -7.76
C MET A 258 17.70 16.81 -8.63
N PHE A 259 16.47 16.30 -8.75
CA PHE A 259 15.38 16.99 -9.43
C PHE A 259 15.17 18.40 -8.83
N ASN A 260 15.06 18.49 -7.50
CA ASN A 260 14.82 19.76 -6.83
C ASN A 260 16.05 20.68 -6.85
N ILE A 261 17.27 20.15 -6.71
CA ILE A 261 18.51 20.95 -6.81
C ILE A 261 18.67 21.52 -8.21
N ILE A 262 18.59 20.69 -9.26
CA ILE A 262 18.76 21.12 -10.65
C ILE A 262 17.68 22.14 -11.00
N GLY A 263 16.41 21.84 -10.67
CA GLY A 263 15.29 22.74 -10.88
C GLY A 263 15.51 24.09 -10.19
N THR A 264 15.92 24.07 -8.91
CA THR A 264 16.21 25.29 -8.15
C THR A 264 17.35 26.10 -8.76
N VAL A 265 18.47 25.46 -9.10
CA VAL A 265 19.64 26.17 -9.68
C VAL A 265 19.25 26.85 -10.99
N VAL A 266 18.55 26.16 -11.88
CA VAL A 266 18.11 26.73 -13.16
C VAL A 266 17.10 27.84 -12.96
N CYS A 267 16.05 27.61 -12.16
CA CYS A 267 15.01 28.62 -11.92
C CYS A 267 15.55 29.84 -11.15
N LEU A 268 16.48 29.64 -10.21
CA LEU A 268 17.13 30.71 -9.46
C LEU A 268 18.02 31.58 -10.36
N ALA A 269 18.74 30.94 -11.29
CA ALA A 269 19.54 31.65 -12.30
C ALA A 269 18.62 32.48 -13.22
N LEU A 270 17.55 31.88 -13.74
CA LEU A 270 16.56 32.58 -14.57
C LEU A 270 15.87 33.73 -13.81
N PHE A 271 15.48 33.50 -12.57
CA PHE A 271 14.89 34.52 -11.69
C PHE A 271 15.87 35.68 -11.46
N SER A 272 17.14 35.39 -11.15
CA SER A 272 18.17 36.39 -10.92
C SER A 272 18.46 37.21 -12.19
N LEU A 273 18.51 36.54 -13.35
CA LEU A 273 18.69 37.19 -14.64
C LEU A 273 17.50 38.08 -14.99
N ALA A 274 16.27 37.55 -14.84
CA ALA A 274 15.06 38.33 -15.08
C ALA A 274 14.97 39.57 -14.17
N ARG A 275 15.33 39.42 -12.89
CA ARG A 275 15.43 40.51 -11.94
C ARG A 275 16.43 41.57 -12.34
N ALA A 276 17.60 41.15 -12.83
CA ALA A 276 18.68 42.06 -13.23
C ALA A 276 18.39 42.80 -14.55
N LEU A 277 17.72 42.15 -15.53
CA LEU A 277 17.47 42.70 -16.85
C LEU A 277 16.18 43.53 -16.92
N PHE A 278 15.10 43.03 -16.31
CA PHE A 278 13.75 43.61 -16.48
C PHE A 278 13.24 44.39 -15.29
N HIS A 279 13.84 44.22 -14.11
CA HIS A 279 13.39 44.84 -12.83
C HIS A 279 11.87 44.78 -12.62
N PRO A 280 11.24 43.58 -12.65
CA PRO A 280 9.77 43.48 -12.62
C PRO A 280 9.20 44.10 -11.34
N ALA A 281 8.28 45.08 -11.48
CA ALA A 281 7.67 45.79 -10.35
C ALA A 281 7.00 44.84 -9.35
N ILE A 282 6.41 43.76 -9.83
CA ILE A 282 5.74 42.73 -9.01
C ILE A 282 6.67 42.12 -7.92
N LEU A 283 7.98 42.10 -8.13
CA LEU A 283 8.92 41.57 -7.15
C LEU A 283 8.96 42.42 -5.86
N GLY A 284 8.65 43.72 -5.97
CA GLY A 284 8.53 44.62 -4.82
C GLY A 284 7.17 44.58 -4.14
N GLU A 285 6.17 43.95 -4.75
CA GLU A 285 4.84 43.86 -4.18
C GLU A 285 4.76 42.81 -3.09
N SER A 286 3.81 42.97 -2.15
CA SER A 286 3.53 41.97 -1.11
C SER A 286 2.96 40.70 -1.73
N ALA A 287 3.57 39.57 -1.42
CA ALA A 287 3.09 38.29 -1.87
C ALA A 287 1.73 37.95 -1.23
N THR A 288 0.79 37.52 -2.06
CA THR A 288 -0.53 37.09 -1.62
C THR A 288 -0.55 35.56 -1.43
N TYR A 289 -1.52 35.03 -0.68
CA TYR A 289 -1.75 33.58 -0.55
C TYR A 289 -1.86 32.89 -1.91
N LEU A 290 -2.69 33.45 -2.79
CA LEU A 290 -2.86 32.97 -4.15
C LEU A 290 -1.56 33.06 -4.95
N GLY A 291 -0.85 34.19 -4.88
CA GLY A 291 0.41 34.39 -5.58
C GLY A 291 1.50 33.39 -5.16
N ILE A 292 1.57 33.05 -3.87
CA ILE A 292 2.47 32.01 -3.36
C ILE A 292 2.12 30.65 -3.98
N SER A 293 0.83 30.28 -4.05
CA SER A 293 0.37 29.03 -4.67
C SER A 293 0.69 28.98 -6.16
N VAL A 294 0.48 30.09 -6.88
CA VAL A 294 0.84 30.20 -8.31
C VAL A 294 2.33 30.05 -8.51
N CYS A 295 3.18 30.74 -7.72
CA CYS A 295 4.63 30.61 -7.79
C CYS A 295 5.11 29.19 -7.49
N HIS A 296 4.52 28.52 -6.48
CA HIS A 296 4.83 27.14 -6.12
C HIS A 296 4.48 26.18 -7.27
N THR A 297 3.30 26.34 -7.86
CA THR A 297 2.88 25.52 -9.01
C THR A 297 3.73 25.79 -10.24
N ALA A 298 3.98 27.05 -10.58
CA ALA A 298 4.80 27.43 -11.70
C ALA A 298 6.22 26.85 -11.60
N PHE A 299 6.85 26.94 -10.43
CA PHE A 299 8.16 26.34 -10.19
C PHE A 299 8.15 24.82 -10.44
N ASN A 300 7.22 24.07 -9.82
CA ASN A 300 7.18 22.63 -9.96
C ASN A 300 6.83 22.17 -11.38
N VAL A 301 5.92 22.87 -12.08
CA VAL A 301 5.57 22.61 -13.48
C VAL A 301 6.75 22.90 -14.41
N ILE A 302 7.45 24.02 -14.24
CA ILE A 302 8.63 24.35 -15.04
C ILE A 302 9.73 23.31 -14.84
N CYS A 303 10.05 22.95 -13.60
CA CYS A 303 11.04 21.91 -13.30
C CYS A 303 10.66 20.57 -13.93
N THR A 304 9.40 20.18 -13.85
CA THR A 304 8.90 18.93 -14.46
C THR A 304 8.96 18.99 -15.98
N ALA A 305 8.51 20.08 -16.60
CA ALA A 305 8.55 20.23 -18.06
C ALA A 305 9.98 20.16 -18.60
N MET A 306 10.94 20.66 -17.84
CA MET A 306 12.37 20.62 -18.20
C MET A 306 12.99 19.23 -17.99
N LEU A 307 12.67 18.55 -16.88
CA LEU A 307 13.39 17.35 -16.46
C LEU A 307 12.66 16.04 -16.84
N LEU A 308 11.35 16.02 -17.05
CA LEU A 308 10.59 14.82 -17.42
C LEU A 308 11.06 14.24 -18.78
N PRO A 309 11.30 15.04 -19.84
CA PRO A 309 11.87 14.53 -21.07
C PRO A 309 13.28 13.96 -20.86
N SER A 310 14.04 14.52 -19.92
CA SER A 310 15.42 14.18 -19.60
C SER A 310 15.57 13.14 -18.49
N GLY A 311 14.51 12.40 -18.13
CA GLY A 311 14.50 11.41 -17.05
C GLY A 311 15.64 10.37 -17.16
N ASN A 312 15.96 9.90 -18.37
CA ASN A 312 17.07 8.97 -18.60
C ASN A 312 18.45 9.59 -18.27
N LEU A 313 18.59 10.92 -18.44
CA LEU A 313 19.84 11.59 -18.07
C LEU A 313 19.97 11.70 -16.56
N LEU A 314 18.86 11.98 -15.88
CA LEU A 314 18.82 12.01 -14.43
C LEU A 314 19.10 10.61 -13.83
N GLU A 315 18.55 9.56 -14.43
CA GLU A 315 18.84 8.17 -14.07
C GLU A 315 20.34 7.85 -14.20
N LYS A 316 20.95 8.18 -15.34
CA LYS A 316 22.39 8.00 -15.54
C LYS A 316 23.23 8.78 -14.53
N LEU A 317 22.80 9.98 -14.16
CA LEU A 317 23.50 10.80 -13.18
C LEU A 317 23.50 10.11 -11.81
N VAL A 318 22.35 9.67 -11.32
CA VAL A 318 22.24 9.02 -10.00
C VAL A 318 22.90 7.65 -9.97
N CYS A 319 22.89 6.90 -11.07
CA CYS A 319 23.64 5.64 -11.20
C CYS A 319 25.17 5.85 -11.12
N ARG A 320 25.67 6.99 -11.59
CA ARG A 320 27.09 7.36 -11.41
C ARG A 320 27.42 7.75 -9.96
N MET A 321 26.47 8.42 -9.28
CA MET A 321 26.64 8.82 -7.86
C MET A 321 26.60 7.61 -6.93
N VAL A 322 25.77 6.62 -7.22
CA VAL A 322 25.64 5.36 -6.49
C VAL A 322 25.89 4.21 -7.46
N PRO A 323 27.14 3.72 -7.57
CA PRO A 323 27.50 2.62 -8.47
C PRO A 323 26.81 1.31 -8.09
N ASP A 324 26.69 0.38 -9.06
CA ASP A 324 26.10 -0.94 -8.83
C ASP A 324 26.85 -1.75 -7.77
N ALA A 325 26.15 -2.65 -7.11
CA ALA A 325 26.74 -3.61 -6.19
C ALA A 325 27.61 -4.61 -6.97
N ARG A 326 28.68 -5.09 -6.33
CA ARG A 326 29.49 -6.18 -6.88
C ARG A 326 28.81 -7.54 -6.81
N GLN A 327 27.83 -7.66 -5.91
CA GLN A 327 26.96 -8.84 -5.74
C GLN A 327 25.49 -8.41 -5.80
N PRO A 328 24.58 -9.28 -6.25
CA PRO A 328 23.15 -9.03 -6.16
C PRO A 328 22.75 -8.64 -4.74
N GLU A 329 22.00 -7.56 -4.59
CA GLU A 329 21.42 -7.17 -3.29
C GLU A 329 20.12 -7.95 -3.09
N ALA A 330 19.91 -8.47 -1.88
CA ALA A 330 18.62 -9.06 -1.52
C ALA A 330 17.54 -7.98 -1.60
N VAL A 331 16.47 -8.29 -2.30
CA VAL A 331 15.29 -7.43 -2.41
C VAL A 331 14.40 -7.76 -1.22
N ALA A 332 13.97 -6.75 -0.48
CA ALA A 332 13.03 -6.96 0.62
C ALA A 332 11.65 -7.30 0.06
N GLU A 333 11.12 -8.48 0.35
CA GLU A 333 9.80 -8.91 -0.10
C GLU A 333 8.69 -8.02 0.48
N LEU A 334 8.83 -7.64 1.77
CA LEU A 334 7.98 -6.68 2.47
C LEU A 334 8.84 -5.56 3.05
N ASP A 335 8.52 -4.32 2.72
CA ASP A 335 9.21 -3.14 3.20
C ASP A 335 8.34 -2.40 4.23
N GLU A 336 8.86 -2.15 5.43
CA GLU A 336 8.14 -1.44 6.49
C GLU A 336 7.76 0.00 6.10
N ARG A 337 8.43 0.60 5.12
CA ARG A 337 8.10 1.94 4.61
C ARG A 337 6.73 1.98 3.95
N LEU A 338 6.25 0.84 3.42
CA LEU A 338 4.91 0.74 2.85
C LEU A 338 3.82 0.89 3.93
N LEU A 339 4.13 0.64 5.20
CA LEU A 339 3.22 0.87 6.32
C LEU A 339 2.83 2.35 6.49
N THR A 340 3.60 3.28 5.90
CA THR A 340 3.19 4.70 5.82
C THR A 340 1.96 4.90 4.93
N THR A 341 1.62 3.91 4.09
CA THR A 341 0.43 3.89 3.23
C THR A 341 -0.23 2.51 3.35
N PRO A 342 -1.02 2.28 4.41
CA PRO A 342 -1.49 0.96 4.81
C PRO A 342 -2.26 0.20 3.72
N SER A 343 -3.08 0.88 2.93
CA SER A 343 -3.84 0.27 1.84
C SER A 343 -2.94 -0.36 0.76
N ILE A 344 -1.75 0.20 0.54
CA ILE A 344 -0.76 -0.30 -0.42
C ILE A 344 0.05 -1.44 0.18
N ALA A 345 0.40 -1.33 1.46
CA ALA A 345 1.03 -2.41 2.21
C ALA A 345 0.16 -3.67 2.19
N LEU A 346 -1.16 -3.52 2.36
CA LEU A 346 -2.13 -4.61 2.29
C LEU A 346 -2.18 -5.26 0.90
N GLU A 347 -2.16 -4.46 -0.17
CA GLU A 347 -2.11 -4.99 -1.55
C GLU A 347 -0.84 -5.80 -1.80
N ARG A 348 0.30 -5.37 -1.25
CA ARG A 348 1.53 -6.16 -1.33
C ARG A 348 1.41 -7.48 -0.57
N CYS A 349 0.82 -7.46 0.63
CA CYS A 349 0.55 -8.69 1.39
C CYS A 349 -0.34 -9.63 0.58
N ARG A 350 -1.42 -9.13 -0.04
CA ARG A 350 -2.30 -9.92 -0.89
C ARG A 350 -1.56 -10.57 -2.06
N THR A 351 -0.69 -9.81 -2.73
CA THR A 351 0.12 -10.32 -3.84
C THR A 351 1.02 -11.46 -3.39
N LEU A 352 1.74 -11.28 -2.27
CA LEU A 352 2.64 -12.31 -1.73
C LEU A 352 1.89 -13.54 -1.20
N THR A 353 0.71 -13.34 -0.59
CA THR A 353 -0.16 -14.47 -0.21
C THR A 353 -0.60 -15.26 -1.45
N GLY A 354 -0.84 -14.59 -2.58
CA GLY A 354 -1.09 -15.26 -3.86
C GLY A 354 0.13 -16.07 -4.34
N GLU A 355 1.33 -15.52 -4.23
CA GLU A 355 2.58 -16.23 -4.56
C GLU A 355 2.82 -17.46 -3.65
N MET A 356 2.52 -17.32 -2.35
CA MET A 356 2.53 -18.43 -1.38
C MET A 356 1.55 -19.52 -1.78
N ALA A 357 0.31 -19.16 -2.13
CA ALA A 357 -0.70 -20.10 -2.59
C ALA A 357 -0.23 -20.86 -3.85
N ASP A 358 0.36 -20.17 -4.83
CA ASP A 358 0.91 -20.81 -6.04
C ASP A 358 2.05 -21.78 -5.70
N THR A 359 2.90 -21.44 -4.73
CA THR A 359 3.99 -22.32 -4.26
C THR A 359 3.42 -23.57 -3.57
N ALA A 360 2.44 -23.42 -2.67
CA ALA A 360 1.78 -24.53 -2.00
C ALA A 360 1.05 -25.45 -2.99
N ALA A 361 0.38 -24.89 -4.01
CA ALA A 361 -0.26 -25.68 -5.07
C ALA A 361 0.76 -26.48 -5.89
N LEU A 362 1.92 -25.89 -6.20
CA LEU A 362 2.99 -26.56 -6.92
C LEU A 362 3.56 -27.72 -6.09
N ALA A 363 3.89 -27.44 -4.81
CA ALA A 363 4.39 -28.46 -3.88
C ALA A 363 3.43 -29.64 -3.76
N LEU A 364 2.13 -29.36 -3.58
CA LEU A 364 1.12 -30.42 -3.49
C LEU A 364 1.00 -31.21 -4.80
N GLY A 365 0.99 -30.55 -5.95
CA GLY A 365 0.97 -31.23 -7.25
C GLY A 365 2.15 -32.20 -7.43
N GLN A 366 3.34 -31.78 -7.02
CA GLN A 366 4.55 -32.61 -7.02
C GLN A 366 4.49 -33.73 -5.97
N GLY A 367 3.95 -33.46 -4.77
CA GLY A 367 3.70 -34.45 -3.74
C GLY A 367 2.74 -35.55 -4.20
N LEU A 368 1.64 -35.17 -4.86
CA LEU A 368 0.70 -36.11 -5.47
C LEU A 368 1.36 -36.94 -6.59
N GLN A 369 2.24 -36.34 -7.38
CA GLN A 369 2.98 -37.05 -8.43
C GLN A 369 3.96 -38.03 -7.84
N SER A 370 4.62 -37.70 -6.72
CA SER A 370 5.59 -38.60 -6.06
C SER A 370 4.98 -39.91 -5.58
N LEU A 371 3.69 -39.93 -5.24
CA LEU A 371 2.95 -41.14 -4.89
C LEU A 371 2.77 -42.12 -6.06
N LEU A 372 2.80 -41.60 -7.30
CA LEU A 372 2.63 -42.41 -8.52
C LEU A 372 3.95 -42.75 -9.15
N ASP A 373 4.89 -41.83 -9.15
CA ASP A 373 6.21 -41.94 -9.77
C ASP A 373 7.24 -41.16 -8.94
N PHE A 374 7.80 -41.79 -7.94
CA PHE A 374 8.75 -41.17 -7.04
C PHE A 374 10.07 -40.85 -7.74
N SER A 375 10.58 -39.63 -7.54
CA SER A 375 11.95 -39.26 -7.86
C SER A 375 12.58 -38.40 -6.76
N PRO A 376 13.89 -38.53 -6.50
CA PRO A 376 14.60 -37.71 -5.53
C PRO A 376 14.52 -36.19 -5.86
N GLU A 377 14.43 -35.86 -7.15
CA GLU A 377 14.30 -34.49 -7.62
C GLU A 377 12.95 -33.87 -7.20
N LEU A 378 11.86 -34.64 -7.30
CA LEU A 378 10.54 -34.21 -6.81
C LEU A 378 10.56 -33.99 -5.29
N SER A 379 11.16 -34.93 -4.54
CA SER A 379 11.31 -34.80 -3.10
C SER A 379 12.07 -33.54 -2.71
N HIS A 380 13.19 -33.26 -3.37
CA HIS A 380 13.97 -32.04 -3.12
C HIS A 380 13.19 -30.78 -3.43
N SER A 381 12.49 -30.74 -4.58
CA SER A 381 11.68 -29.59 -4.98
C SER A 381 10.55 -29.30 -4.00
N VAL A 382 9.82 -30.33 -3.52
CA VAL A 382 8.74 -30.14 -2.54
C VAL A 382 9.28 -29.59 -1.22
N ARG A 383 10.45 -30.06 -0.76
CA ARG A 383 11.09 -29.55 0.46
C ARG A 383 11.53 -28.07 0.32
N GLU A 384 12.00 -27.69 -0.87
CA GLU A 384 12.33 -26.27 -1.15
C GLU A 384 11.07 -25.39 -1.18
N ASP A 385 9.99 -25.88 -1.78
CA ASP A 385 8.72 -25.13 -1.88
C ASP A 385 8.02 -25.03 -0.51
N GLU A 386 8.09 -26.06 0.34
CA GLU A 386 7.59 -26.03 1.72
C GLU A 386 8.36 -25.02 2.56
N ASN A 387 9.70 -25.07 2.58
CA ASN A 387 10.52 -24.04 3.26
C ASN A 387 10.21 -22.63 2.77
N ARG A 388 9.76 -22.46 1.53
CA ARG A 388 9.37 -21.19 0.96
C ARG A 388 7.99 -20.77 1.43
N THR A 389 7.03 -21.69 1.60
CA THR A 389 5.72 -21.39 2.18
C THR A 389 5.84 -20.99 3.65
N ASP A 390 6.67 -21.66 4.43
CA ASP A 390 6.99 -21.28 5.82
C ASP A 390 7.57 -19.87 5.91
N HIS A 391 8.54 -19.56 5.03
CA HIS A 391 9.10 -18.22 4.97
C HIS A 391 8.05 -17.15 4.68
N TYR A 392 7.13 -17.41 3.75
CA TYR A 392 6.03 -16.49 3.47
C TYR A 392 5.08 -16.32 4.66
N GLU A 393 4.74 -17.41 5.36
CA GLU A 393 3.89 -17.36 6.55
C GLU A 393 4.50 -16.45 7.62
N ASP A 394 5.77 -16.63 7.95
CA ASP A 394 6.49 -15.87 8.99
C ASP A 394 6.53 -14.35 8.66
N ILE A 395 6.99 -13.99 7.44
CA ILE A 395 7.11 -12.58 7.05
C ILE A 395 5.75 -11.89 6.90
N LEU A 396 4.76 -12.55 6.28
CA LEU A 396 3.42 -12.02 6.08
C LEU A 396 2.66 -11.91 7.40
N GLY A 397 2.72 -12.94 8.25
CA GLY A 397 2.07 -12.95 9.55
C GLY A 397 2.55 -11.78 10.42
N THR A 398 3.88 -11.63 10.54
CA THR A 398 4.49 -10.51 11.28
C THR A 398 4.10 -9.15 10.69
N TYR A 399 4.09 -9.02 9.37
CA TYR A 399 3.80 -7.75 8.72
C TYR A 399 2.32 -7.37 8.80
N LEU A 400 1.40 -8.32 8.61
CA LEU A 400 -0.05 -8.10 8.74
C LEU A 400 -0.45 -7.73 10.16
N VAL A 401 0.21 -8.27 11.19
CA VAL A 401 0.01 -7.85 12.58
C VAL A 401 0.41 -6.39 12.77
N LYS A 402 1.57 -5.96 12.23
CA LYS A 402 1.98 -4.55 12.27
C LYS A 402 0.99 -3.65 11.53
N LEU A 403 0.51 -4.09 10.37
CA LEU A 403 -0.49 -3.37 9.57
C LEU A 403 -1.81 -3.20 10.33
N SER A 404 -2.29 -4.25 10.98
CA SER A 404 -3.55 -4.24 11.75
C SER A 404 -3.50 -3.34 12.99
N ALA A 405 -2.30 -3.00 13.48
CA ALA A 405 -2.12 -2.03 14.56
C ALA A 405 -2.26 -0.57 14.10
N LEU A 406 -2.31 -0.32 12.79
CA LEU A 406 -2.47 1.02 12.22
C LEU A 406 -3.95 1.40 12.10
N GLN A 407 -4.21 2.69 11.90
CA GLN A 407 -5.57 3.18 11.61
C GLN A 407 -5.90 2.93 10.13
N ILE A 408 -6.47 1.77 9.84
CA ILE A 408 -6.91 1.35 8.51
C ILE A 408 -8.43 1.41 8.37
N SER A 409 -8.93 1.32 7.12
CA SER A 409 -10.37 1.25 6.89
C SER A 409 -10.95 -0.07 7.41
N GLU A 410 -12.26 -0.10 7.70
CA GLU A 410 -12.95 -1.33 8.12
C GLU A 410 -12.82 -2.45 7.06
N ALA A 411 -12.88 -2.09 5.78
CA ALA A 411 -12.68 -3.01 4.67
C ALA A 411 -11.24 -3.56 4.63
N ASP A 412 -10.23 -2.69 4.80
CA ASP A 412 -8.82 -3.12 4.83
C ASP A 412 -8.53 -3.99 6.06
N SER A 413 -9.19 -3.70 7.21
CA SER A 413 -9.07 -4.52 8.43
C SER A 413 -9.66 -5.92 8.23
N ALA A 414 -10.83 -6.01 7.58
CA ALA A 414 -11.45 -7.29 7.25
C ALA A 414 -10.58 -8.10 6.28
N GLU A 415 -10.02 -7.45 5.26
CA GLU A 415 -9.11 -8.10 4.31
C GLU A 415 -7.82 -8.57 4.98
N ALA A 416 -7.20 -7.77 5.86
CA ALA A 416 -6.01 -8.16 6.61
C ALA A 416 -6.27 -9.37 7.53
N ALA A 417 -7.44 -9.39 8.19
CA ALA A 417 -7.84 -10.52 9.03
C ALA A 417 -8.09 -11.80 8.20
N MET A 418 -8.68 -11.66 7.01
CA MET A 418 -8.87 -12.76 6.06
C MET A 418 -7.52 -13.33 5.60
N LEU A 419 -6.59 -12.46 5.21
CA LEU A 419 -5.24 -12.89 4.80
C LEU A 419 -4.54 -13.65 5.94
N LEU A 420 -4.57 -13.13 7.17
CA LEU A 420 -3.97 -13.80 8.34
C LEU A 420 -4.54 -15.20 8.60
N LYS A 421 -5.84 -15.40 8.38
CA LYS A 421 -6.46 -16.73 8.50
C LYS A 421 -5.99 -17.66 7.39
N ALA A 422 -5.98 -17.18 6.14
CA ALA A 422 -5.63 -17.99 4.97
C ALA A 422 -4.15 -18.41 4.93
N LEU A 423 -3.23 -17.62 5.51
CA LEU A 423 -1.81 -17.95 5.56
C LEU A 423 -1.56 -19.33 6.17
N ASN A 424 -2.15 -19.60 7.34
CA ASN A 424 -1.99 -20.89 8.01
C ASN A 424 -2.52 -22.06 7.18
N ASP A 425 -3.63 -21.87 6.45
CA ASP A 425 -4.20 -22.91 5.60
C ASP A 425 -3.31 -23.20 4.37
N PHE A 426 -2.67 -22.17 3.79
CA PHE A 426 -1.69 -22.36 2.69
C PHE A 426 -0.42 -23.06 3.16
N GLU A 427 0.12 -22.69 4.33
CA GLU A 427 1.28 -23.36 4.93
C GLU A 427 0.96 -24.85 5.18
N ARG A 428 -0.19 -25.15 5.81
CA ARG A 428 -0.62 -26.53 6.08
C ARG A 428 -0.77 -27.36 4.81
N ILE A 429 -1.19 -26.80 3.69
CA ILE A 429 -1.23 -27.51 2.41
C ILE A 429 0.19 -27.83 1.94
N GLY A 430 1.17 -26.94 2.15
CA GLY A 430 2.59 -27.21 1.93
C GLY A 430 3.13 -28.35 2.79
N ASP A 431 2.84 -28.31 4.09
CA ASP A 431 3.17 -29.39 5.05
C ASP A 431 2.63 -30.75 4.59
N HIS A 432 1.38 -30.78 4.15
CA HIS A 432 0.78 -32.03 3.67
C HIS A 432 1.41 -32.51 2.34
N ALA A 433 1.88 -31.61 1.49
CA ALA A 433 2.66 -31.99 0.31
C ALA A 433 3.97 -32.70 0.70
N LEU A 434 4.67 -32.21 1.73
CA LEU A 434 5.85 -32.85 2.29
C LEU A 434 5.52 -34.24 2.88
N ASN A 435 4.42 -34.35 3.65
CA ASN A 435 3.98 -35.64 4.22
C ASN A 435 3.70 -36.69 3.12
N LEU A 436 3.16 -36.27 1.96
CA LEU A 436 2.95 -37.16 0.82
C LEU A 436 4.27 -37.64 0.23
N VAL A 437 5.27 -36.79 0.13
CA VAL A 437 6.62 -37.14 -0.34
C VAL A 437 7.28 -38.11 0.64
N GLU A 438 7.21 -37.85 1.95
CA GLU A 438 7.75 -38.74 2.98
C GLU A 438 7.09 -40.12 2.93
N SER A 439 5.79 -40.19 2.69
CA SER A 439 5.07 -41.45 2.46
C SER A 439 5.55 -42.17 1.20
N ALA A 440 5.86 -41.43 0.12
CA ALA A 440 6.41 -42.02 -1.11
C ALA A 440 7.85 -42.53 -0.93
N GLU A 441 8.68 -41.77 -0.16
CA GLU A 441 10.03 -42.19 0.24
C GLU A 441 9.97 -43.50 1.05
N GLU A 442 9.07 -43.59 2.03
CA GLU A 442 8.89 -44.80 2.86
C GLU A 442 8.48 -46.02 2.02
N LEU A 443 7.56 -45.85 1.06
CA LEU A 443 7.18 -46.92 0.12
C LEU A 443 8.40 -47.40 -0.66
N GLN A 444 9.24 -46.51 -1.14
CA GLN A 444 10.44 -46.83 -1.92
C GLN A 444 11.52 -47.53 -1.06
N GLU A 445 11.84 -46.96 0.10
CA GLU A 445 12.87 -47.49 0.99
C GLU A 445 12.55 -48.89 1.50
N LYS A 446 11.28 -49.13 1.83
CA LYS A 446 10.81 -50.43 2.35
C LYS A 446 10.38 -51.40 1.24
N ASN A 447 10.51 -51.01 -0.04
CA ASN A 447 10.04 -51.80 -1.19
C ASN A 447 8.55 -52.21 -1.06
N LEU A 448 7.72 -51.33 -0.54
CA LEU A 448 6.28 -51.51 -0.41
C LEU A 448 5.58 -51.07 -1.69
N SER A 449 4.47 -51.73 -2.03
CA SER A 449 3.67 -51.37 -3.18
C SER A 449 2.17 -51.55 -2.92
N PHE A 450 1.39 -50.67 -3.46
CA PHE A 450 -0.07 -50.79 -3.42
C PHE A 450 -0.56 -51.76 -4.50
N SER A 451 -1.63 -52.49 -4.19
CA SER A 451 -2.32 -53.31 -5.18
C SER A 451 -2.87 -52.44 -6.33
N GLU A 452 -3.11 -53.05 -7.49
CA GLU A 452 -3.66 -52.32 -8.66
C GLU A 452 -5.00 -51.61 -8.32
N ALA A 453 -5.87 -52.28 -7.57
CA ALA A 453 -7.12 -51.69 -7.08
C ALA A 453 -6.88 -50.46 -6.17
N ALA A 454 -5.92 -50.58 -5.22
CA ALA A 454 -5.59 -49.46 -4.33
C ALA A 454 -4.99 -48.29 -5.13
N ARG A 455 -4.14 -48.52 -6.10
CA ARG A 455 -3.60 -47.47 -6.99
C ARG A 455 -4.68 -46.77 -7.79
N HIS A 456 -5.67 -47.52 -8.28
CA HIS A 456 -6.79 -46.94 -9.00
C HIS A 456 -7.66 -46.04 -8.07
N GLU A 457 -7.96 -46.52 -6.86
CA GLU A 457 -8.68 -45.77 -5.83
C GLU A 457 -7.94 -44.48 -5.45
N LEU A 458 -6.63 -44.59 -5.19
CA LEU A 458 -5.79 -43.42 -4.87
C LEU A 458 -5.78 -42.42 -6.00
N ALA A 459 -5.69 -42.85 -7.27
CA ALA A 459 -5.74 -41.96 -8.44
C ALA A 459 -7.09 -41.26 -8.60
N VAL A 460 -8.20 -41.79 -8.09
CA VAL A 460 -9.48 -41.07 -8.04
C VAL A 460 -9.45 -40.01 -6.97
N LEU A 461 -8.98 -40.32 -5.78
CA LEU A 461 -8.90 -39.36 -4.65
C LEU A 461 -7.93 -38.22 -4.96
N THR A 462 -6.74 -38.50 -5.50
CA THR A 462 -5.75 -37.45 -5.84
C THR A 462 -6.26 -36.48 -6.90
N ARG A 463 -7.08 -36.94 -7.86
CA ARG A 463 -7.73 -36.05 -8.84
C ARG A 463 -8.80 -35.16 -8.20
N ALA A 464 -9.57 -35.67 -7.23
CA ALA A 464 -10.55 -34.88 -6.51
C ALA A 464 -9.84 -33.80 -5.65
N VAL A 465 -8.74 -34.15 -4.97
CA VAL A 465 -7.92 -33.22 -4.20
C VAL A 465 -7.27 -32.18 -5.12
N GLY A 466 -6.76 -32.55 -6.27
CA GLY A 466 -6.23 -31.58 -7.25
C GLY A 466 -7.28 -30.57 -7.70
N GLU A 467 -8.53 -31.02 -7.95
CA GLU A 467 -9.63 -30.12 -8.35
C GLU A 467 -10.05 -29.16 -7.23
N ILE A 468 -10.13 -29.64 -5.97
CA ILE A 468 -10.53 -28.76 -4.86
C ILE A 468 -9.48 -27.68 -4.58
N VAL A 469 -8.19 -27.98 -4.71
CA VAL A 469 -7.11 -27.01 -4.58
C VAL A 469 -7.18 -25.96 -5.68
N GLU A 470 -7.33 -26.36 -6.94
CA GLU A 470 -7.48 -25.43 -8.06
C GLU A 470 -8.70 -24.53 -7.87
N LEU A 471 -9.82 -25.09 -7.44
CA LEU A 471 -11.07 -24.37 -7.22
C LEU A 471 -10.95 -23.37 -6.07
N SER A 472 -10.43 -23.80 -4.92
CA SER A 472 -10.26 -22.97 -3.72
C SER A 472 -9.27 -21.83 -3.97
N PHE A 473 -8.11 -22.12 -4.57
CA PHE A 473 -7.08 -21.11 -4.83
C PHE A 473 -7.49 -20.11 -5.89
N SER A 474 -8.23 -20.56 -6.92
CA SER A 474 -8.83 -19.66 -7.92
C SER A 474 -9.90 -18.77 -7.29
N ALA A 475 -10.75 -19.32 -6.40
CA ALA A 475 -11.73 -18.54 -5.64
C ALA A 475 -11.06 -17.44 -4.80
N PHE A 476 -9.97 -17.77 -4.10
CA PHE A 476 -9.19 -16.83 -3.30
C PHE A 476 -8.55 -15.72 -4.14
N ARG A 477 -7.85 -16.08 -5.24
CA ARG A 477 -7.16 -15.11 -6.11
C ARG A 477 -8.11 -14.12 -6.78
N GLU A 478 -9.23 -14.65 -7.31
CA GLU A 478 -10.20 -13.86 -8.06
C GLU A 478 -11.28 -13.23 -7.16
N ASN A 479 -11.29 -13.59 -5.88
CA ASN A 479 -12.37 -13.26 -4.94
C ASN A 479 -13.74 -13.70 -5.47
N ASP A 480 -13.80 -14.93 -6.04
CA ASP A 480 -14.98 -15.46 -6.72
C ASP A 480 -15.84 -16.31 -5.79
N LEU A 481 -16.95 -15.73 -5.33
CA LEU A 481 -17.92 -16.40 -4.49
C LEU A 481 -18.54 -17.65 -5.13
N THR A 482 -18.73 -17.63 -6.46
CA THR A 482 -19.36 -18.75 -7.18
C THR A 482 -18.46 -19.99 -7.09
N LYS A 483 -17.14 -19.82 -7.22
CA LYS A 483 -16.17 -20.88 -7.02
C LYS A 483 -16.07 -21.30 -5.55
N ALA A 484 -16.07 -20.33 -4.63
CA ALA A 484 -15.99 -20.60 -3.19
C ALA A 484 -17.14 -21.52 -2.72
N TYR A 485 -18.36 -21.27 -3.18
CA TYR A 485 -19.52 -22.12 -2.85
C TYR A 485 -19.48 -23.54 -3.45
N GLN A 486 -18.59 -23.82 -4.41
CA GLN A 486 -18.44 -25.16 -5.00
C GLN A 486 -17.42 -26.01 -4.22
N VAL A 487 -16.61 -25.42 -3.36
CA VAL A 487 -15.54 -26.12 -2.61
C VAL A 487 -16.13 -27.10 -1.61
N GLU A 488 -17.06 -26.68 -0.78
CA GLU A 488 -17.65 -27.49 0.29
C GLU A 488 -18.34 -28.77 -0.23
N PRO A 489 -19.15 -28.74 -1.34
CA PRO A 489 -19.71 -29.95 -1.91
C PRO A 489 -18.65 -30.95 -2.39
N LEU A 490 -17.48 -30.47 -2.86
CA LEU A 490 -16.38 -31.34 -3.30
C LEU A 490 -15.59 -31.89 -2.11
N GLU A 491 -15.41 -31.11 -1.05
CA GLU A 491 -14.79 -31.54 0.21
C GLU A 491 -15.57 -32.72 0.81
N GLN A 492 -16.90 -32.62 0.90
CA GLN A 492 -17.71 -33.74 1.39
C GLN A 492 -17.58 -35.02 0.54
N VAL A 493 -17.38 -34.88 -0.76
CA VAL A 493 -17.11 -36.03 -1.63
C VAL A 493 -15.72 -36.62 -1.36
N ILE A 494 -14.72 -35.82 -1.02
CA ILE A 494 -13.38 -36.26 -0.64
C ILE A 494 -13.44 -37.03 0.68
N ASP A 495 -14.17 -36.55 1.66
CA ASP A 495 -14.41 -37.23 2.92
C ASP A 495 -15.09 -38.60 2.73
N ASP A 496 -16.14 -38.64 1.94
CA ASP A 496 -16.81 -39.90 1.61
C ASP A 496 -15.91 -40.88 0.89
N LEU A 497 -15.04 -40.39 0.00
CA LEU A 497 -14.03 -41.23 -0.69
C LEU A 497 -13.02 -41.79 0.30
N LYS A 498 -12.44 -40.95 1.19
CA LYS A 498 -11.52 -41.38 2.24
C LYS A 498 -12.10 -42.52 3.07
N GLU A 499 -13.34 -42.39 3.57
CA GLU A 499 -13.96 -43.43 4.37
C GLU A 499 -14.18 -44.73 3.58
N LYS A 500 -14.59 -44.64 2.30
CA LYS A 500 -14.71 -45.82 1.41
C LYS A 500 -13.35 -46.49 1.21
N LEU A 501 -12.32 -45.74 0.90
CA LEU A 501 -10.96 -46.24 0.67
C LEU A 501 -10.38 -46.93 1.92
N ARG A 502 -10.68 -46.34 3.11
CA ARG A 502 -10.32 -46.94 4.40
C ARG A 502 -11.00 -48.29 4.62
N VAL A 503 -12.31 -48.40 4.34
CA VAL A 503 -13.03 -49.68 4.43
C VAL A 503 -12.48 -50.70 3.43
N HIS A 504 -12.24 -50.31 2.19
CA HIS A 504 -11.66 -51.21 1.17
C HIS A 504 -10.27 -51.69 1.59
N HIS A 505 -9.46 -50.83 2.22
CA HIS A 505 -8.14 -51.25 2.71
C HIS A 505 -8.26 -52.29 3.84
N ILE A 506 -9.19 -52.12 4.79
CA ILE A 506 -9.45 -53.11 5.84
C ILE A 506 -9.83 -54.48 5.24
N LEU A 507 -10.67 -54.48 4.21
CA LEU A 507 -11.04 -55.70 3.51
C LEU A 507 -9.83 -56.38 2.83
N ARG A 508 -8.94 -55.59 2.20
CA ARG A 508 -7.69 -56.11 1.61
C ARG A 508 -6.74 -56.71 2.67
N LEU A 509 -6.67 -56.11 3.86
CA LEU A 509 -5.91 -56.68 5.00
C LEU A 509 -6.48 -58.01 5.45
N GLN A 510 -7.82 -58.10 5.60
CA GLN A 510 -8.47 -59.35 5.99
C GLN A 510 -8.29 -60.47 4.97
N GLN A 511 -8.20 -60.12 3.69
CA GLN A 511 -7.95 -61.09 2.59
C GLN A 511 -6.48 -61.45 2.43
N GLY A 512 -5.56 -60.86 3.18
CA GLY A 512 -4.12 -61.11 3.08
C GLY A 512 -3.50 -60.53 1.80
N SER A 513 -4.18 -59.66 1.08
CA SER A 513 -3.70 -59.04 -0.18
C SER A 513 -2.92 -57.72 0.03
N CYS A 514 -2.63 -57.38 1.30
CA CYS A 514 -1.91 -56.17 1.70
C CYS A 514 -1.19 -56.44 3.02
N SER A 515 -0.01 -55.84 3.25
CA SER A 515 0.71 -55.91 4.52
C SER A 515 0.22 -54.84 5.51
N ILE A 516 0.44 -55.07 6.82
CA ILE A 516 0.12 -54.07 7.87
C ILE A 516 0.97 -52.82 7.66
N GLU A 517 2.23 -52.95 7.27
CA GLU A 517 3.16 -51.84 7.02
C GLU A 517 2.65 -50.93 5.88
N THR A 518 2.24 -51.53 4.76
CA THR A 518 1.59 -50.79 3.67
C THR A 518 0.29 -50.08 4.17
N GLY A 519 -0.39 -50.65 5.18
CA GLY A 519 -1.59 -50.09 5.78
C GLY A 519 -1.35 -48.79 6.54
N PHE A 520 -0.22 -48.68 7.24
CA PHE A 520 0.14 -47.43 7.91
C PHE A 520 0.35 -46.29 6.90
N VAL A 521 1.20 -46.52 5.90
CA VAL A 521 1.46 -45.53 4.85
C VAL A 521 0.18 -45.15 4.09
N TRP A 522 -0.70 -46.13 3.81
CA TRP A 522 -2.01 -45.84 3.22
C TRP A 522 -2.86 -44.93 4.07
N SER A 523 -2.92 -45.17 5.40
CA SER A 523 -3.67 -44.35 6.34
C SER A 523 -3.13 -42.92 6.42
N ASP A 524 -1.81 -42.75 6.40
CA ASP A 524 -1.16 -41.43 6.46
C ASP A 524 -1.45 -40.63 5.20
N ILE A 525 -1.35 -41.27 4.01
CA ILE A 525 -1.72 -40.63 2.72
C ILE A 525 -3.20 -40.19 2.73
N LEU A 526 -4.12 -41.07 3.15
CA LEU A 526 -5.56 -40.71 3.18
C LEU A 526 -5.82 -39.55 4.13
N THR A 527 -5.13 -39.52 5.27
CA THR A 527 -5.28 -38.45 6.26
C THR A 527 -4.73 -37.12 5.72
N ALA A 528 -3.56 -37.14 5.08
CA ALA A 528 -2.97 -35.96 4.47
C ALA A 528 -3.89 -35.36 3.36
N LEU A 529 -4.44 -36.23 2.51
CA LEU A 529 -5.32 -35.80 1.41
C LEU A 529 -6.67 -35.21 1.90
N GLU A 530 -7.26 -35.77 2.97
CA GLU A 530 -8.45 -35.21 3.58
C GLU A 530 -8.17 -33.84 4.23
N ARG A 531 -7.05 -33.74 4.97
CA ARG A 531 -6.66 -32.46 5.59
C ARG A 531 -6.45 -31.36 4.55
N VAL A 532 -5.91 -31.68 3.37
CA VAL A 532 -5.86 -30.71 2.26
C VAL A 532 -7.27 -30.24 1.87
N GLY A 533 -8.26 -31.13 1.83
CA GLY A 533 -9.66 -30.78 1.59
C GLY A 533 -10.20 -29.80 2.65
N ASP A 534 -9.99 -30.12 3.95
CA ASP A 534 -10.37 -29.27 5.08
C ASP A 534 -9.79 -27.83 4.94
N HIS A 535 -8.49 -27.73 4.63
CA HIS A 535 -7.81 -26.44 4.45
C HIS A 535 -8.35 -25.67 3.24
N CYS A 536 -8.67 -26.35 2.14
CA CYS A 536 -9.32 -25.75 0.98
C CYS A 536 -10.71 -25.20 1.32
N SER A 537 -11.50 -25.92 2.14
CA SER A 537 -12.80 -25.45 2.65
C SER A 537 -12.64 -24.20 3.53
N ASN A 538 -11.64 -24.17 4.42
CA ASN A 538 -11.35 -22.99 5.23
C ASN A 538 -10.99 -21.75 4.38
N ILE A 539 -10.15 -21.93 3.35
CA ILE A 539 -9.78 -20.85 2.42
C ILE A 539 -11.03 -20.31 1.69
N ALA A 540 -11.91 -21.20 1.21
CA ALA A 540 -13.16 -20.80 0.59
C ALA A 540 -14.09 -20.08 1.58
N GLY A 541 -14.14 -20.55 2.83
CA GLY A 541 -14.85 -19.88 3.93
C GLY A 541 -14.35 -18.46 4.17
N CYS A 542 -13.03 -18.22 4.12
CA CYS A 542 -12.45 -16.89 4.23
C CYS A 542 -12.94 -15.94 3.11
N VAL A 543 -13.08 -16.43 1.89
CA VAL A 543 -13.60 -15.63 0.75
C VAL A 543 -15.08 -15.30 0.96
N ILE A 544 -15.87 -16.23 1.46
CA ILE A 544 -17.31 -16.05 1.76
C ILE A 544 -17.48 -15.04 2.90
N ASP A 545 -16.74 -15.19 4.01
CA ASP A 545 -16.74 -14.28 5.16
C ASP A 545 -16.45 -12.83 4.74
N LEU A 546 -15.43 -12.63 3.91
CA LEU A 546 -15.07 -11.29 3.43
C LEU A 546 -16.20 -10.62 2.66
N ALA A 547 -16.95 -11.39 1.87
CA ALA A 547 -18.05 -10.87 1.06
C ALA A 547 -19.30 -10.53 1.89
N HIS A 548 -19.58 -11.30 2.93
CA HIS A 548 -20.74 -11.09 3.79
C HIS A 548 -20.46 -10.17 4.99
N HIS A 549 -19.20 -9.71 5.15
CA HIS A 549 -18.74 -8.95 6.32
C HIS A 549 -18.98 -9.67 7.66
N ASP A 550 -18.96 -11.01 7.65
CA ASP A 550 -19.08 -11.86 8.83
C ASP A 550 -17.70 -12.44 9.17
N MET A 551 -17.33 -12.45 10.45
CA MET A 551 -16.00 -12.89 10.90
C MET A 551 -16.00 -14.33 11.44
N ASN A 552 -17.10 -15.07 11.24
CA ASN A 552 -17.30 -16.40 11.82
C ASN A 552 -17.35 -17.48 10.73
N THR A 553 -16.18 -17.96 10.29
CA THR A 553 -15.99 -18.91 9.18
C THR A 553 -16.87 -20.18 9.30
N HIS A 554 -17.04 -20.72 10.52
CA HIS A 554 -17.86 -21.90 10.73
C HIS A 554 -19.36 -21.64 10.60
N GLU A 555 -19.81 -20.43 10.92
CA GLU A 555 -21.21 -20.02 10.76
C GLU A 555 -21.50 -19.68 9.31
N ALA A 556 -20.56 -19.05 8.62
CA ALA A 556 -20.63 -18.76 7.19
C ALA A 556 -20.66 -20.04 6.33
N LEU A 557 -19.84 -21.04 6.64
CA LEU A 557 -19.86 -22.33 5.95
C LEU A 557 -21.19 -23.08 6.19
N ARG A 558 -21.73 -23.05 7.42
CA ARG A 558 -23.04 -23.63 7.71
C ARG A 558 -24.17 -22.86 7.03
N SER A 559 -24.10 -21.54 6.99
CA SER A 559 -25.05 -20.70 6.26
C SER A 559 -24.94 -20.93 4.76
N ALA A 560 -23.71 -21.08 4.24
CA ALA A 560 -23.46 -21.42 2.84
C ALA A 560 -24.06 -22.79 2.45
N GLN A 561 -24.05 -23.78 3.33
CA GLN A 561 -24.74 -25.07 3.09
C GLN A 561 -26.27 -24.90 3.02
N VAL A 562 -26.83 -23.96 3.77
CA VAL A 562 -28.28 -23.67 3.79
C VAL A 562 -28.68 -22.72 2.67
N GLU A 563 -27.84 -21.74 2.34
CA GLU A 563 -28.09 -20.72 1.31
C GLU A 563 -27.72 -21.17 -0.12
N ASN A 564 -26.84 -22.18 -0.23
CA ASN A 564 -26.50 -22.74 -1.54
C ASN A 564 -27.63 -23.66 -2.04
N GLU A 565 -28.61 -23.09 -2.71
CA GLU A 565 -29.73 -23.81 -3.33
C GLU A 565 -29.27 -24.98 -4.23
N ASN A 566 -28.04 -24.93 -4.71
CA ASN A 566 -27.43 -25.93 -5.61
C ASN A 566 -26.52 -26.95 -4.90
N PHE A 567 -26.31 -26.86 -3.56
CA PHE A 567 -25.38 -27.72 -2.84
C PHE A 567 -25.60 -29.22 -3.14
N GLY A 568 -26.81 -29.70 -2.98
CA GLY A 568 -27.16 -31.10 -3.20
C GLY A 568 -27.02 -31.54 -4.69
N GLU A 569 -27.12 -30.61 -5.62
CA GLU A 569 -26.90 -30.89 -7.05
C GLU A 569 -25.39 -30.98 -7.36
N GLN A 570 -24.61 -30.06 -6.85
CA GLN A 570 -23.14 -30.04 -6.98
C GLN A 570 -22.50 -31.27 -6.30
N TYR A 571 -22.92 -31.62 -5.08
CA TYR A 571 -22.47 -32.82 -4.40
C TYR A 571 -22.75 -34.08 -5.25
N ARG A 572 -23.97 -34.25 -5.79
CA ARG A 572 -24.30 -35.39 -6.66
C ARG A 572 -23.48 -35.41 -7.93
N MET A 573 -23.19 -34.27 -8.51
CA MET A 573 -22.33 -34.12 -9.68
C MET A 573 -20.90 -34.61 -9.38
N TYR A 574 -20.30 -34.14 -8.28
CA TYR A 574 -18.95 -34.54 -7.87
C TYR A 574 -18.90 -36.01 -7.44
N ALA A 575 -19.88 -36.48 -6.67
CA ALA A 575 -19.98 -37.89 -6.27
C ALA A 575 -20.09 -38.85 -7.46
N LYS A 576 -20.76 -38.44 -8.55
CA LYS A 576 -20.79 -39.18 -9.81
C LYS A 576 -19.46 -39.12 -10.55
N LYS A 577 -18.82 -37.93 -10.60
CA LYS A 577 -17.53 -37.70 -11.28
C LYS A 577 -16.42 -38.55 -10.69
N TYR A 578 -16.38 -38.63 -9.37
CA TYR A 578 -15.36 -39.35 -8.60
C TYR A 578 -15.82 -40.70 -8.06
N SER A 579 -16.86 -41.28 -8.68
CA SER A 579 -17.33 -42.62 -8.30
C SER A 579 -16.24 -43.70 -8.54
N LEU A 580 -15.99 -44.52 -7.53
CA LEU A 580 -15.19 -45.71 -7.67
C LEU A 580 -16.02 -46.69 -8.53
N LYS A 581 -15.63 -46.85 -9.81
CA LYS A 581 -16.23 -47.90 -10.64
C LYS A 581 -15.77 -49.26 -10.10
N GLN A 582 -16.72 -50.10 -9.80
CA GLN A 582 -16.48 -51.52 -9.46
C GLN A 582 -15.81 -52.28 -10.60
#